data_b6ded5126593a9b6f23e8e58de6f29d3
#
_entry.id   b6ded5126593a9b6f23e8e58de6f29d3
#
_cell.length_a   1.000
_cell.length_b   1.000
_cell.length_c   1.000
_cell.angle_alpha   90.00
_cell.angle_beta   90.00
_cell.angle_gamma   90.00
#
_symmetry.space_group_name_H-M   'P 1'
#
loop_
_entity.id
_entity.type
_entity.pdbx_description
1 polymer ?
#
loop_
_entity_poly.entity_id
_entity_poly.type
_entity_poly.pdbx_seq_one_letter_code
_entity_poly.pdbx_strand_id
1 'polypeptide(L)'
;MSPQAFADVPTAIEEIRAGRMIVVVDDEDRENEGDITLAAEKVTPEAINFMAKYGRGLVCLTMTEERLAHLRIGPMSAENTSQYGTAFCEAIDAREGVTTGISAYDRARTIQVAIDPATQASDLARPGHVFPLRARKGGVLVRAGQTEASVDLARLAGLIPAGIICEIMKDNGTMARVPDLIEFCKQHDMKMLTVAELIRYRMAHERYVHRVGEALVDTRFGEFRLIAYESEVDGGESHVALIRGDIGNKDDKNDAPVLVRMHAHCLMGDVFGATGCECHATLEGSLRAIAQEGRGALIYLHQTSKGFVVEKAGERGALSFHRGRKLPTLLDNERQTQREIGIGAQILSDLNLRRIRLLTNRPKRVAALEGFGIEIVDQVPVELNGVQAGKN
;
A
#
# COMPACT_ATOMS: atom_id res chain seq x y z
N MET A 1 -16.61 -3.82 20.17
CA MET A 1 -15.38 -3.02 20.29
C MET A 1 -15.76 -1.68 20.90
N SER A 2 -15.03 -1.21 21.91
CA SER A 2 -15.33 0.09 22.54
C SER A 2 -15.02 1.24 21.56
N PRO A 3 -15.96 2.09 21.20
CA PRO A 3 -15.79 3.10 20.12
C PRO A 3 -14.75 4.19 20.39
N GLN A 4 -14.19 4.27 21.60
CA GLN A 4 -13.35 5.40 22.04
C GLN A 4 -11.84 5.25 21.76
N ALA A 5 -11.32 4.04 21.51
CA ALA A 5 -9.87 3.83 21.33
C ALA A 5 -9.41 4.03 19.87
N PHE A 6 -10.21 3.58 18.90
CA PHE A 6 -9.87 3.73 17.48
C PHE A 6 -10.29 5.11 16.97
N ALA A 7 -9.34 5.80 16.32
CA ALA A 7 -9.57 7.04 15.61
C ALA A 7 -9.74 6.79 14.11
N ASP A 8 -10.46 7.65 13.41
CA ASP A 8 -10.38 7.76 11.97
C ASP A 8 -9.06 8.44 11.56
N VAL A 9 -8.71 8.32 10.28
CA VAL A 9 -7.42 8.85 9.77
C VAL A 9 -7.33 10.37 9.90
N PRO A 10 -8.36 11.18 9.59
CA PRO A 10 -8.31 12.62 9.83
C PRO A 10 -7.98 12.98 11.28
N THR A 11 -8.61 12.33 12.26
CA THR A 11 -8.31 12.52 13.69
C THR A 11 -6.85 12.15 14.00
N ALA A 12 -6.35 11.00 13.49
CA ALA A 12 -4.97 10.60 13.71
C ALA A 12 -3.97 11.60 13.12
N ILE A 13 -4.26 12.17 11.95
CA ILE A 13 -3.45 13.21 11.30
C ILE A 13 -3.39 14.47 12.20
N GLU A 14 -4.52 14.89 12.78
CA GLU A 14 -4.55 16.05 13.70
C GLU A 14 -3.78 15.78 14.99
N GLU A 15 -3.84 14.58 15.56
CA GLU A 15 -3.03 14.19 16.72
C GLU A 15 -1.54 14.33 16.40
N ILE A 16 -1.09 13.75 15.29
CA ILE A 16 0.30 13.82 14.83
C ILE A 16 0.75 15.26 14.54
N ARG A 17 -0.11 16.06 13.88
CA ARG A 17 0.17 17.48 13.61
C ARG A 17 0.35 18.28 14.89
N ALA A 18 -0.47 18.00 15.88
CA ALA A 18 -0.40 18.64 17.19
C ALA A 18 0.77 18.17 18.07
N GLY A 19 1.56 17.19 17.61
CA GLY A 19 2.68 16.63 18.37
C GLY A 19 2.24 15.64 19.45
N ARG A 20 1.04 15.08 19.35
CA ARG A 20 0.56 14.02 20.25
C ARG A 20 0.88 12.65 19.66
N MET A 21 1.27 11.74 20.54
CA MET A 21 1.55 10.35 20.18
C MET A 21 0.24 9.59 19.94
N ILE A 22 0.27 8.68 18.97
CA ILE A 22 -0.80 7.70 18.75
C ILE A 22 -0.22 6.29 18.76
N VAL A 23 -1.06 5.28 18.86
CA VAL A 23 -0.67 3.89 18.65
C VAL A 23 -1.07 3.48 17.23
N VAL A 24 -0.12 3.00 16.45
CA VAL A 24 -0.36 2.45 15.11
C VAL A 24 -0.23 0.93 15.17
N VAL A 25 -1.28 0.24 14.72
CA VAL A 25 -1.38 -1.23 14.77
C VAL A 25 -1.38 -1.79 13.35
N ASP A 26 -0.54 -2.77 13.10
CA ASP A 26 -0.56 -3.52 11.86
C ASP A 26 -1.52 -4.72 11.92
N ASP A 27 -1.51 -5.51 10.86
CA ASP A 27 -2.44 -6.61 10.69
C ASP A 27 -2.09 -7.83 11.54
N GLU A 28 -3.11 -8.59 11.98
CA GLU A 28 -2.96 -9.81 12.79
C GLU A 28 -2.08 -10.87 12.12
N ASP A 29 -2.07 -10.91 10.78
CA ASP A 29 -1.26 -11.88 10.02
C ASP A 29 0.13 -11.34 9.62
N ARG A 30 0.49 -10.12 10.05
CA ARG A 30 1.83 -9.57 9.86
C ARG A 30 2.65 -9.72 11.17
N GLU A 31 2.92 -8.65 11.89
CA GLU A 31 3.59 -8.66 13.19
C GLU A 31 2.55 -8.73 14.32
N ASN A 32 1.34 -8.23 14.05
CA ASN A 32 0.25 -8.09 15.01
C ASN A 32 0.70 -7.30 16.25
N GLU A 33 1.40 -6.19 16.02
CA GLU A 33 2.00 -5.36 17.06
C GLU A 33 1.47 -3.94 16.99
N GLY A 34 1.64 -3.20 18.07
CA GLY A 34 1.31 -1.79 18.14
C GLY A 34 2.51 -0.98 18.52
N ASP A 35 2.77 0.09 17.75
CA ASP A 35 3.86 1.02 17.98
C ASP A 35 3.35 2.38 18.45
N ILE A 36 3.95 2.92 19.50
CA ILE A 36 3.81 4.35 19.82
C ILE A 36 4.46 5.11 18.66
N THR A 37 3.69 5.98 18.02
CA THR A 37 4.09 6.73 16.82
C THR A 37 3.98 8.22 17.07
N LEU A 38 5.03 8.96 16.67
CA LEU A 38 5.12 10.42 16.71
C LEU A 38 5.79 10.95 15.45
N ALA A 39 5.39 12.12 14.94
CA ALA A 39 6.17 12.79 13.92
C ALA A 39 7.55 13.22 14.46
N ALA A 40 8.63 12.92 13.75
CA ALA A 40 9.98 13.21 14.20
C ALA A 40 10.23 14.71 14.42
N GLU A 41 9.55 15.59 13.67
CA GLU A 41 9.58 17.05 13.84
C GLU A 41 9.09 17.50 15.23
N LYS A 42 8.25 16.70 15.89
CA LYS A 42 7.67 16.98 17.21
C LYS A 42 8.41 16.28 18.36
N VAL A 43 9.60 15.75 18.08
CA VAL A 43 10.38 15.03 19.09
C VAL A 43 10.77 15.92 20.26
N THR A 44 10.64 15.40 21.46
CA THR A 44 11.15 15.98 22.70
C THR A 44 11.83 14.90 23.56
N PRO A 45 12.71 15.26 24.50
CA PRO A 45 13.27 14.29 25.45
C PRO A 45 12.20 13.55 26.26
N GLU A 46 11.10 14.23 26.61
CA GLU A 46 9.98 13.63 27.33
C GLU A 46 9.27 12.57 26.49
N ALA A 47 9.10 12.81 25.17
CA ALA A 47 8.52 11.84 24.25
C ALA A 47 9.39 10.58 24.15
N ILE A 48 10.69 10.73 23.98
CA ILE A 48 11.64 9.61 23.96
C ILE A 48 11.63 8.86 25.28
N ASN A 49 11.61 9.57 26.41
CA ASN A 49 11.55 8.94 27.72
C ASN A 49 10.21 8.19 27.93
N PHE A 50 9.10 8.73 27.43
CA PHE A 50 7.80 8.06 27.46
C PHE A 50 7.84 6.75 26.67
N MET A 51 8.33 6.78 25.44
CA MET A 51 8.46 5.59 24.58
C MET A 51 9.34 4.52 25.24
N ALA A 52 10.50 4.92 25.77
CA ALA A 52 11.43 3.99 26.43
C ALA A 52 10.85 3.40 27.71
N LYS A 53 10.09 4.18 28.50
CA LYS A 53 9.52 3.75 29.77
C LYS A 53 8.27 2.90 29.62
N TYR A 54 7.37 3.30 28.74
CA TYR A 54 6.05 2.70 28.62
C TYR A 54 5.91 1.80 27.39
N GLY A 55 6.55 2.13 26.26
CA GLY A 55 6.63 1.25 25.10
C GLY A 55 7.57 0.07 25.37
N ARG A 56 8.80 0.37 25.88
CA ARG A 56 9.85 -0.63 26.19
C ARG A 56 10.45 -1.33 24.98
N GLY A 57 9.98 -1.00 23.78
CA GLY A 57 10.51 -1.45 22.51
C GLY A 57 11.77 -0.68 22.10
N LEU A 58 12.19 -0.88 20.87
CA LEU A 58 13.30 -0.16 20.28
C LEU A 58 12.82 1.19 19.71
N VAL A 59 13.33 2.29 20.23
CA VAL A 59 13.03 3.62 19.67
C VAL A 59 13.75 3.77 18.33
N CYS A 60 12.97 3.79 17.23
CA CYS A 60 13.47 3.87 15.86
C CYS A 60 13.05 5.19 15.20
N LEU A 61 13.91 5.70 14.31
CA LEU A 61 13.66 6.87 13.48
C LEU A 61 13.34 6.42 12.05
N THR A 62 12.09 6.58 11.62
CA THR A 62 11.69 6.24 10.24
C THR A 62 11.93 7.42 9.32
N MET A 63 12.57 7.19 8.17
CA MET A 63 12.89 8.23 7.19
C MET A 63 12.68 7.73 5.77
N THR A 64 12.54 8.68 4.85
CA THR A 64 12.51 8.38 3.41
C THR A 64 13.86 7.94 2.90
N GLU A 65 13.87 7.22 1.79
CA GLU A 65 15.10 6.77 1.11
C GLU A 65 15.98 7.95 0.69
N GLU A 66 15.35 9.04 0.21
CA GLU A 66 16.03 10.25 -0.23
C GLU A 66 16.78 10.93 0.93
N ARG A 67 16.13 10.98 2.13
CA ARG A 67 16.78 11.56 3.31
C ARG A 67 17.95 10.73 3.78
N LEU A 68 17.81 9.41 3.82
CA LEU A 68 18.89 8.48 4.18
C LEU A 68 20.06 8.58 3.20
N ALA A 69 19.77 8.65 1.90
CA ALA A 69 20.80 8.83 0.87
C ALA A 69 21.56 10.16 1.01
N HIS A 70 20.84 11.27 1.26
CA HIS A 70 21.46 12.58 1.52
C HIS A 70 22.44 12.52 2.71
N LEU A 71 22.03 11.87 3.79
CA LEU A 71 22.85 11.71 5.00
C LEU A 71 23.90 10.59 4.85
N ARG A 72 23.93 9.87 3.72
CA ARG A 72 24.81 8.72 3.47
C ARG A 72 24.68 7.64 4.55
N ILE A 73 23.45 7.38 5.02
CA ILE A 73 23.15 6.31 5.97
C ILE A 73 22.81 5.06 5.18
N GLY A 74 23.70 4.08 5.25
CA GLY A 74 23.56 2.79 4.56
C GLY A 74 22.70 1.78 5.33
N PRO A 75 22.38 0.64 4.71
CA PRO A 75 21.71 -0.46 5.41
C PRO A 75 22.62 -1.04 6.48
N MET A 76 22.03 -1.48 7.59
CA MET A 76 22.78 -2.09 8.72
C MET A 76 23.42 -3.43 8.33
N SER A 77 22.83 -4.15 7.37
CA SER A 77 23.37 -5.39 6.83
C SER A 77 23.37 -5.34 5.30
N ALA A 78 24.41 -5.91 4.68
CA ALA A 78 24.48 -6.04 3.22
C ALA A 78 23.37 -6.95 2.67
N GLU A 79 22.93 -7.94 3.45
CA GLU A 79 21.83 -8.84 3.12
C GLU A 79 20.78 -8.79 4.23
N ASN A 80 19.55 -8.42 3.89
CA ASN A 80 18.44 -8.39 4.83
C ASN A 80 17.70 -9.72 4.78
N THR A 81 17.88 -10.54 5.81
CA THR A 81 17.23 -11.84 5.97
C THR A 81 16.09 -11.81 6.99
N SER A 82 15.66 -10.60 7.43
CA SER A 82 14.57 -10.48 8.40
C SER A 82 13.23 -10.96 7.81
N GLN A 83 12.42 -11.62 8.62
CA GLN A 83 11.15 -12.25 8.21
C GLN A 83 10.19 -11.26 7.51
N TYR A 84 10.10 -10.03 8.02
CA TYR A 84 9.20 -8.99 7.51
C TYR A 84 9.91 -7.91 6.67
N GLY A 85 11.20 -8.09 6.40
CA GLY A 85 11.99 -7.21 5.54
C GLY A 85 12.15 -5.79 6.10
N THR A 86 12.09 -5.59 7.43
CA THR A 86 12.30 -4.29 8.07
C THR A 86 13.69 -3.77 7.75
N ALA A 87 13.76 -2.59 7.13
CA ALA A 87 14.98 -2.06 6.55
C ALA A 87 15.77 -1.22 7.57
N PHE A 88 16.39 -1.88 8.53
CA PHE A 88 17.31 -1.24 9.46
C PHE A 88 18.52 -0.66 8.74
N CYS A 89 18.86 0.56 9.13
CA CYS A 89 20.04 1.28 8.64
C CYS A 89 21.07 1.44 9.76
N GLU A 90 22.27 1.91 9.40
CA GLU A 90 23.35 2.17 10.34
C GLU A 90 22.88 3.09 11.47
N ALA A 91 23.10 2.67 12.73
CA ALA A 91 22.74 3.46 13.89
C ALA A 91 23.56 4.75 13.94
N ILE A 92 22.94 5.82 14.39
CA ILE A 92 23.52 7.18 14.36
C ILE A 92 23.43 7.87 15.72
N ASP A 93 24.34 8.83 15.94
CA ASP A 93 24.24 9.88 16.95
C ASP A 93 24.54 11.23 16.32
N ALA A 94 24.03 12.33 16.89
CA ALA A 94 24.50 13.65 16.52
C ALA A 94 25.97 13.78 16.93
N ARG A 95 26.79 14.46 16.10
CA ARG A 95 28.20 14.69 16.43
C ARG A 95 28.37 15.71 17.54
N GLU A 96 27.43 16.67 17.61
CA GLU A 96 27.46 17.76 18.56
C GLU A 96 26.15 17.89 19.34
N GLY A 97 26.27 18.35 20.58
CA GLY A 97 25.11 18.60 21.45
C GLY A 97 24.56 17.33 22.11
N VAL A 98 25.37 16.28 22.19
CA VAL A 98 25.06 15.01 22.90
C VAL A 98 26.18 14.66 23.87
N THR A 99 25.89 13.82 24.85
CA THR A 99 26.88 13.28 25.80
C THR A 99 27.37 11.90 25.32
N THR A 100 26.76 10.81 25.79
CA THR A 100 27.05 9.44 25.36
C THR A 100 26.16 8.90 24.25
N GLY A 101 25.10 9.66 23.87
CA GLY A 101 24.18 9.31 22.82
C GLY A 101 22.90 8.59 23.29
N ILE A 102 22.93 7.87 24.42
CA ILE A 102 21.83 6.98 24.84
C ILE A 102 20.69 7.68 25.61
N SER A 103 20.97 8.83 26.25
CA SER A 103 19.94 9.51 27.04
C SER A 103 18.74 9.92 26.20
N ALA A 104 17.58 10.12 26.81
CA ALA A 104 16.41 10.63 26.09
C ALA A 104 16.68 11.99 25.41
N TYR A 105 17.46 12.83 26.07
CA TYR A 105 17.91 14.11 25.52
C TYR A 105 18.81 13.92 24.30
N ASP A 106 19.82 13.05 24.39
CA ASP A 106 20.77 12.82 23.31
C ASP A 106 20.08 12.22 22.09
N ARG A 107 19.17 11.24 22.29
CA ARG A 107 18.40 10.64 21.21
C ARG A 107 17.43 11.64 20.55
N ALA A 108 16.74 12.47 21.34
CA ALA A 108 15.90 13.54 20.80
C ALA A 108 16.73 14.53 19.98
N ARG A 109 17.91 14.93 20.47
CA ARG A 109 18.86 15.80 19.74
C ARG A 109 19.32 15.16 18.45
N THR A 110 19.70 13.90 18.47
CA THR A 110 20.12 13.15 17.27
C THR A 110 19.01 13.10 16.22
N ILE A 111 17.76 12.85 16.64
CA ILE A 111 16.62 12.85 15.74
C ILE A 111 16.39 14.23 15.12
N GLN A 112 16.44 15.31 15.91
CA GLN A 112 16.31 16.69 15.42
C GLN A 112 17.37 17.00 14.37
N VAL A 113 18.62 16.65 14.64
CA VAL A 113 19.72 16.81 13.66
C VAL A 113 19.46 15.98 12.42
N ALA A 114 19.08 14.69 12.57
CA ALA A 114 18.91 13.81 11.43
C ALA A 114 17.79 14.24 10.46
N ILE A 115 16.74 14.91 10.94
CA ILE A 115 15.62 15.36 10.09
C ILE A 115 15.81 16.78 9.54
N ASP A 116 16.68 17.60 10.11
CA ASP A 116 16.92 18.99 9.69
C ASP A 116 17.45 19.00 8.24
N PRO A 117 16.76 19.65 7.28
CA PRO A 117 17.17 19.70 5.88
C PRO A 117 18.59 20.20 5.65
N ALA A 118 19.10 21.07 6.55
CA ALA A 118 20.46 21.64 6.45
C ALA A 118 21.56 20.66 6.86
N THR A 119 21.24 19.62 7.61
CA THR A 119 22.21 18.65 8.14
C THR A 119 22.92 17.87 7.03
N GLN A 120 24.23 17.77 7.15
CA GLN A 120 25.10 16.99 6.29
C GLN A 120 25.51 15.66 6.95
N ALA A 121 26.00 14.72 6.15
CA ALA A 121 26.49 13.42 6.66
C ALA A 121 27.58 13.54 7.72
N SER A 122 28.38 14.63 7.69
CA SER A 122 29.45 14.95 8.66
C SER A 122 28.94 15.32 10.05
N ASP A 123 27.68 15.75 10.16
CA ASP A 123 27.07 16.18 11.43
C ASP A 123 26.58 15.01 12.28
N LEU A 124 26.69 13.81 11.72
CA LEU A 124 26.32 12.55 12.36
C LEU A 124 27.54 11.67 12.63
N ALA A 125 27.55 11.00 13.78
CA ALA A 125 28.51 9.95 14.14
C ALA A 125 27.88 8.56 13.89
N ARG A 126 28.71 7.57 13.59
CA ARG A 126 28.34 6.15 13.38
C ARG A 126 29.41 5.26 14.01
N PRO A 127 29.02 4.17 14.70
CA PRO A 127 27.64 3.81 15.09
C PRO A 127 27.11 4.77 16.17
N GLY A 128 25.80 4.65 16.49
CA GLY A 128 25.13 5.47 17.50
C GLY A 128 23.99 4.73 18.20
N HIS A 129 23.11 5.49 18.84
CA HIS A 129 22.02 4.97 19.68
C HIS A 129 20.60 5.25 19.13
N VAL A 130 20.46 5.93 18.00
CA VAL A 130 19.24 6.06 17.25
C VAL A 130 19.31 5.14 16.04
N PHE A 131 18.28 4.33 15.82
CA PHE A 131 18.20 3.31 14.77
C PHE A 131 17.29 3.81 13.63
N PRO A 132 17.86 4.27 12.49
CA PRO A 132 17.06 4.66 11.35
C PRO A 132 16.46 3.45 10.66
N LEU A 133 15.20 3.60 10.22
CA LEU A 133 14.47 2.65 9.38
C LEU A 133 14.14 3.32 8.06
N ARG A 134 14.42 2.63 6.95
CA ARG A 134 14.08 3.11 5.61
C ARG A 134 12.64 2.75 5.26
N ALA A 135 11.78 3.76 5.15
CA ALA A 135 10.44 3.60 4.60
C ALA A 135 10.51 3.35 3.09
N ARG A 136 9.65 2.47 2.58
CA ARG A 136 9.50 2.23 1.14
C ARG A 136 8.87 3.44 0.46
N LYS A 137 9.36 3.80 -0.74
CA LYS A 137 8.70 4.77 -1.61
C LYS A 137 7.28 4.27 -1.91
N GLY A 138 6.26 5.15 -1.80
CA GLY A 138 4.85 4.77 -1.84
C GLY A 138 4.24 4.47 -0.48
N GLY A 139 5.04 4.34 0.60
CA GLY A 139 4.56 4.23 1.98
C GLY A 139 3.75 2.96 2.24
N VAL A 140 2.67 3.09 3.04
CA VAL A 140 1.80 1.95 3.40
C VAL A 140 1.12 1.29 2.20
N LEU A 141 1.05 1.95 1.05
CA LEU A 141 0.49 1.38 -0.18
C LEU A 141 1.43 0.31 -0.77
N VAL A 142 2.73 0.39 -0.48
CA VAL A 142 3.75 -0.59 -0.94
C VAL A 142 4.06 -1.61 0.16
N ARG A 143 4.24 -1.16 1.41
CA ARG A 143 4.50 -2.03 2.55
C ARG A 143 3.63 -1.61 3.74
N ALA A 144 2.71 -2.49 4.13
CA ALA A 144 1.71 -2.23 5.17
C ALA A 144 2.31 -2.38 6.58
N GLY A 145 3.33 -1.57 6.92
CA GLY A 145 4.02 -1.60 8.20
C GLY A 145 4.02 -0.25 8.92
N GLN A 146 4.32 -0.28 10.23
CA GLN A 146 4.38 0.89 11.10
C GLN A 146 5.45 1.90 10.64
N THR A 147 6.57 1.41 10.08
CA THR A 147 7.64 2.23 9.47
C THR A 147 7.07 3.18 8.41
N GLU A 148 6.34 2.62 7.44
CA GLU A 148 5.72 3.38 6.37
C GLU A 148 4.59 4.26 6.89
N ALA A 149 3.77 3.73 7.80
CA ALA A 149 2.65 4.46 8.40
C ALA A 149 3.09 5.74 9.11
N SER A 150 4.18 5.69 9.85
CA SER A 150 4.68 6.86 10.59
C SER A 150 5.16 7.97 9.66
N VAL A 151 5.85 7.63 8.57
CA VAL A 151 6.30 8.59 7.54
C VAL A 151 5.09 9.18 6.79
N ASP A 152 4.12 8.34 6.41
CA ASP A 152 2.89 8.77 5.75
C ASP A 152 2.05 9.71 6.60
N LEU A 153 1.87 9.39 7.88
CA LEU A 153 1.14 10.24 8.83
C LEU A 153 1.82 11.60 9.03
N ALA A 154 3.16 11.62 9.15
CA ALA A 154 3.91 12.88 9.23
C ALA A 154 3.70 13.72 7.95
N ARG A 155 3.82 13.11 6.76
CA ARG A 155 3.57 13.76 5.47
C ARG A 155 2.13 14.29 5.35
N LEU A 156 1.13 13.49 5.69
CA LEU A 156 -0.28 13.87 5.64
C LEU A 156 -0.61 14.98 6.65
N ALA A 157 0.12 15.04 7.77
CA ALA A 157 0.04 16.13 8.74
C ALA A 157 0.71 17.43 8.26
N GLY A 158 1.39 17.43 7.09
CA GLY A 158 2.13 18.59 6.56
C GLY A 158 3.46 18.83 7.28
N LEU A 159 4.02 17.81 7.92
CA LEU A 159 5.29 17.82 8.64
C LEU A 159 6.40 17.16 7.80
N ILE A 160 7.64 17.25 8.27
CA ILE A 160 8.77 16.53 7.67
C ILE A 160 8.42 15.04 7.60
N PRO A 161 8.55 14.36 6.43
CA PRO A 161 8.18 12.95 6.26
C PRO A 161 9.17 12.02 6.97
N ALA A 162 9.12 12.06 8.29
CA ALA A 162 9.91 11.27 9.22
C ALA A 162 9.10 11.02 10.49
N GLY A 163 9.21 9.81 11.04
CA GLY A 163 8.49 9.41 12.25
C GLY A 163 9.41 8.79 13.28
N ILE A 164 8.92 8.73 14.50
CA ILE A 164 9.53 7.95 15.59
C ILE A 164 8.53 6.88 15.94
N ILE A 165 8.98 5.65 16.03
CA ILE A 165 8.19 4.51 16.43
C ILE A 165 8.86 3.74 17.56
N CYS A 166 8.06 3.10 18.40
CA CYS A 166 8.52 2.24 19.48
C CYS A 166 7.46 1.19 19.77
N GLU A 167 7.81 -0.07 19.67
CA GLU A 167 6.91 -1.19 19.94
C GLU A 167 6.46 -1.18 21.40
N ILE A 168 5.24 -1.71 21.67
CA ILE A 168 4.67 -1.79 23.01
C ILE A 168 4.76 -3.21 23.53
N MET A 169 5.51 -3.38 24.63
CA MET A 169 5.59 -4.62 25.38
C MET A 169 4.82 -4.56 26.68
N LYS A 170 4.26 -5.69 27.09
CA LYS A 170 3.63 -5.89 28.41
C LYS A 170 4.69 -5.98 29.52
N ASP A 171 4.25 -5.88 30.75
CA ASP A 171 5.14 -5.95 31.94
C ASP A 171 5.94 -7.25 32.02
N ASN A 172 5.39 -8.33 31.48
CA ASN A 172 6.06 -9.63 31.44
C ASN A 172 7.05 -9.79 30.28
N GLY A 173 7.25 -8.73 29.46
CA GLY A 173 8.16 -8.71 28.31
C GLY A 173 7.59 -9.32 27.02
N THR A 174 6.34 -9.80 27.01
CA THR A 174 5.68 -10.22 25.76
C THR A 174 5.08 -9.02 25.02
N MET A 175 4.92 -9.15 23.68
CA MET A 175 4.35 -8.08 22.90
C MET A 175 2.88 -7.83 23.23
N ALA A 176 2.49 -6.55 23.33
CA ALA A 176 1.11 -6.16 23.51
C ALA A 176 0.32 -6.42 22.21
N ARG A 177 -0.91 -6.94 22.35
CA ARG A 177 -1.84 -7.17 21.25
C ARG A 177 -3.04 -6.24 21.37
N VAL A 178 -3.91 -6.19 20.38
CA VAL A 178 -5.02 -5.24 20.30
C VAL A 178 -5.79 -5.07 21.63
N PRO A 179 -6.15 -6.14 22.38
CA PRO A 179 -6.81 -5.96 23.68
C PRO A 179 -5.96 -5.21 24.71
N ASP A 180 -4.64 -5.52 24.77
CA ASP A 180 -3.71 -4.85 25.70
C ASP A 180 -3.49 -3.38 25.26
N LEU A 181 -3.41 -3.13 23.94
CA LEU A 181 -3.23 -1.81 23.35
C LEU A 181 -4.42 -0.88 23.59
N ILE A 182 -5.64 -1.42 23.61
CA ILE A 182 -6.84 -0.66 23.98
C ILE A 182 -6.73 -0.14 25.43
N GLU A 183 -6.27 -0.99 26.36
CA GLU A 183 -6.09 -0.57 27.76
C GLU A 183 -4.92 0.42 27.89
N PHE A 184 -3.83 0.21 27.16
CA PHE A 184 -2.71 1.15 27.09
C PHE A 184 -3.16 2.54 26.58
N CYS A 185 -3.93 2.59 25.50
CA CYS A 185 -4.48 3.83 24.96
C CYS A 185 -5.39 4.55 25.95
N LYS A 186 -6.24 3.83 26.69
CA LYS A 186 -7.09 4.42 27.74
C LYS A 186 -6.26 4.98 28.88
N GLN A 187 -5.23 4.24 29.34
CA GLN A 187 -4.37 4.66 30.45
C GLN A 187 -3.59 5.93 30.14
N HIS A 188 -3.20 6.10 28.88
CA HIS A 188 -2.32 7.20 28.45
C HIS A 188 -3.03 8.27 27.62
N ASP A 189 -4.36 8.22 27.51
CA ASP A 189 -5.20 9.12 26.70
C ASP A 189 -4.71 9.23 25.24
N MET A 190 -4.41 8.07 24.65
CA MET A 190 -3.91 7.97 23.27
C MET A 190 -4.98 7.45 22.34
N LYS A 191 -4.88 7.83 21.06
CA LYS A 191 -5.69 7.28 19.97
C LYS A 191 -4.97 6.11 19.33
N MET A 192 -5.74 5.20 18.75
CA MET A 192 -5.20 4.05 18.00
C MET A 192 -5.70 4.10 16.56
N LEU A 193 -4.80 3.82 15.61
CA LEU A 193 -5.08 3.74 14.18
C LEU A 193 -4.57 2.41 13.63
N THR A 194 -5.31 1.78 12.72
CA THR A 194 -4.80 0.61 11.99
C THR A 194 -4.13 1.03 10.67
N VAL A 195 -3.08 0.33 10.29
CA VAL A 195 -2.43 0.51 8.97
C VAL A 195 -3.43 0.27 7.84
N ALA A 196 -4.37 -0.67 8.02
CA ALA A 196 -5.41 -0.94 7.03
C ALA A 196 -6.33 0.26 6.76
N GLU A 197 -6.72 1.02 7.82
CA GLU A 197 -7.49 2.26 7.66
C GLU A 197 -6.69 3.33 6.93
N LEU A 198 -5.40 3.48 7.24
CA LEU A 198 -4.53 4.44 6.57
C LEU A 198 -4.38 4.11 5.08
N ILE A 199 -4.24 2.82 4.72
CA ILE A 199 -4.22 2.36 3.32
C ILE A 199 -5.52 2.76 2.61
N ARG A 200 -6.68 2.45 3.21
CA ARG A 200 -7.98 2.80 2.64
C ARG A 200 -8.13 4.31 2.40
N TYR A 201 -7.75 5.10 3.40
CA TYR A 201 -7.78 6.56 3.32
C TYR A 201 -6.90 7.07 2.19
N ARG A 202 -5.64 6.65 2.11
CA ARG A 202 -4.71 7.07 1.06
C ARG A 202 -5.19 6.68 -0.32
N MET A 203 -5.69 5.44 -0.48
CA MET A 203 -6.26 4.98 -1.75
C MET A 203 -7.42 5.85 -2.24
N ALA A 204 -8.24 6.34 -1.31
CA ALA A 204 -9.40 7.18 -1.64
C ALA A 204 -9.04 8.66 -1.90
N HIS A 205 -7.96 9.19 -1.29
CA HIS A 205 -7.65 10.61 -1.28
C HIS A 205 -6.40 11.01 -2.06
N GLU A 206 -5.51 10.07 -2.40
CA GLU A 206 -4.28 10.35 -3.13
C GLU A 206 -4.34 9.77 -4.54
N ARG A 207 -3.69 10.48 -5.47
CA ARG A 207 -3.53 10.01 -6.85
C ARG A 207 -2.13 9.42 -6.99
N TYR A 208 -2.05 8.12 -7.23
CA TYR A 208 -0.81 7.36 -7.40
C TYR A 208 -0.73 6.61 -8.74
N VAL A 209 -1.74 6.80 -9.60
CA VAL A 209 -1.77 6.26 -10.96
C VAL A 209 -1.80 7.43 -11.93
N HIS A 210 -0.84 7.48 -12.84
CA HIS A 210 -0.62 8.59 -13.75
C HIS A 210 -0.63 8.09 -15.20
N ARG A 211 -1.30 8.86 -16.09
CA ARG A 211 -1.27 8.63 -17.53
C ARG A 211 0.11 8.99 -18.06
N VAL A 212 0.73 8.08 -18.85
CA VAL A 212 2.08 8.28 -19.41
C VAL A 212 2.09 8.34 -20.93
N GLY A 213 1.00 7.91 -21.60
CA GLY A 213 0.90 7.99 -23.05
C GLY A 213 -0.40 7.43 -23.59
N GLU A 214 -0.69 7.71 -24.85
CA GLU A 214 -1.80 7.11 -25.57
C GLU A 214 -1.46 6.82 -27.03
N ALA A 215 -2.12 5.83 -27.62
CA ALA A 215 -2.00 5.45 -29.02
C ALA A 215 -3.28 4.80 -29.53
N LEU A 216 -3.45 4.76 -30.85
CA LEU A 216 -4.42 3.87 -31.49
C LEU A 216 -3.78 2.52 -31.74
N VAL A 217 -4.53 1.46 -31.46
CA VAL A 217 -4.06 0.07 -31.63
C VAL A 217 -5.11 -0.73 -32.37
N ASP A 218 -4.71 -1.28 -33.50
CA ASP A 218 -5.51 -2.24 -34.26
C ASP A 218 -5.45 -3.62 -33.60
N THR A 219 -6.61 -4.17 -33.29
CA THR A 219 -6.76 -5.51 -32.75
C THR A 219 -7.67 -6.34 -33.66
N ARG A 220 -7.70 -7.65 -33.46
CA ARG A 220 -8.66 -8.52 -34.16
C ARG A 220 -10.14 -8.22 -33.85
N PHE A 221 -10.40 -7.35 -32.84
CA PHE A 221 -11.72 -6.85 -32.47
C PHE A 221 -11.98 -5.43 -32.99
N GLY A 222 -11.09 -4.91 -33.84
CA GLY A 222 -11.10 -3.56 -34.39
C GLY A 222 -10.13 -2.62 -33.67
N GLU A 223 -10.19 -1.34 -34.02
CA GLU A 223 -9.35 -0.31 -33.44
C GLU A 223 -9.79 0.07 -32.03
N PHE A 224 -8.82 0.19 -31.11
CA PHE A 224 -9.01 0.72 -29.77
C PHE A 224 -8.03 1.86 -29.52
N ARG A 225 -8.45 2.83 -28.74
CA ARG A 225 -7.54 3.81 -28.15
C ARG A 225 -6.93 3.19 -26.88
N LEU A 226 -5.62 3.03 -26.88
CA LEU A 226 -4.85 2.56 -25.73
C LEU A 226 -4.35 3.75 -24.95
N ILE A 227 -4.57 3.76 -23.63
CA ILE A 227 -3.96 4.69 -22.69
C ILE A 227 -3.08 3.89 -21.73
N ALA A 228 -1.80 4.28 -21.64
CA ALA A 228 -0.85 3.68 -20.72
C ALA A 228 -0.81 4.48 -19.41
N TYR A 229 -0.71 3.77 -18.30
CA TYR A 229 -0.64 4.30 -16.94
C TYR A 229 0.54 3.70 -16.20
N GLU A 230 1.19 4.50 -15.37
CA GLU A 230 2.17 4.04 -14.39
C GLU A 230 1.63 4.22 -12.98
N SER A 231 1.94 3.25 -12.11
CA SER A 231 1.57 3.28 -10.70
C SER A 231 2.81 3.45 -9.83
N GLU A 232 2.81 4.44 -8.95
CA GLU A 232 3.88 4.64 -7.96
C GLU A 232 3.88 3.56 -6.86
N VAL A 233 2.81 2.79 -6.76
CA VAL A 233 2.55 1.84 -5.67
C VAL A 233 3.12 0.46 -5.94
N ASP A 234 3.33 0.11 -7.22
CA ASP A 234 3.73 -1.23 -7.66
C ASP A 234 5.18 -1.28 -8.20
N GLY A 235 6.00 -0.30 -7.80
CA GLY A 235 7.39 -0.24 -8.26
C GLY A 235 7.55 0.28 -9.69
N GLY A 236 6.57 1.06 -10.19
CA GLY A 236 6.57 1.62 -11.55
C GLY A 236 5.95 0.69 -12.59
N GLU A 237 5.03 -0.19 -12.19
CA GLU A 237 4.32 -1.04 -13.12
C GLU A 237 3.41 -0.25 -14.05
N SER A 238 3.39 -0.67 -15.31
CA SER A 238 2.55 -0.07 -16.35
C SER A 238 1.25 -0.83 -16.48
N HIS A 239 0.14 -0.11 -16.42
CA HIS A 239 -1.20 -0.62 -16.68
C HIS A 239 -1.73 -0.01 -17.97
N VAL A 240 -2.70 -0.64 -18.61
CA VAL A 240 -3.30 -0.09 -19.83
C VAL A 240 -4.82 -0.10 -19.77
N ALA A 241 -5.42 0.93 -20.39
CA ALA A 241 -6.84 0.96 -20.71
C ALA A 241 -7.02 0.90 -22.21
N LEU A 242 -7.77 -0.10 -22.71
CA LEU A 242 -8.23 -0.19 -24.09
C LEU A 242 -9.65 0.36 -24.17
N ILE A 243 -9.85 1.41 -24.96
CA ILE A 243 -11.06 2.19 -25.02
C ILE A 243 -11.67 2.09 -26.41
N ARG A 244 -12.97 1.84 -26.48
CA ARG A 244 -13.78 1.89 -27.71
C ARG A 244 -14.82 2.99 -27.59
N GLY A 245 -14.93 3.78 -28.65
CA GLY A 245 -15.90 4.89 -28.71
C GLY A 245 -15.53 6.06 -27.80
N ASP A 246 -16.41 7.05 -27.75
CA ASP A 246 -16.26 8.24 -26.93
C ASP A 246 -16.81 7.95 -25.51
N ILE A 247 -15.93 7.95 -24.52
CA ILE A 247 -16.25 7.73 -23.10
C ILE A 247 -15.62 8.81 -22.24
N GLY A 248 -16.28 9.14 -21.12
CA GLY A 248 -15.73 10.07 -20.14
C GLY A 248 -15.69 11.52 -20.57
N ASN A 249 -16.42 11.88 -21.61
CA ASN A 249 -16.54 13.27 -22.04
C ASN A 249 -17.33 14.06 -20.99
N LYS A 250 -16.75 15.16 -20.46
CA LYS A 250 -17.40 16.02 -19.45
C LYS A 250 -18.69 16.67 -19.94
N ASP A 251 -18.83 16.79 -21.25
CA ASP A 251 -19.99 17.40 -21.92
C ASP A 251 -21.07 16.36 -22.28
N ASP A 252 -20.84 15.08 -21.97
CA ASP A 252 -21.81 14.00 -22.22
C ASP A 252 -23.00 14.17 -21.26
N LYS A 253 -24.01 14.92 -21.73
CA LYS A 253 -25.30 15.11 -21.03
C LYS A 253 -26.06 13.80 -20.81
N ASN A 254 -25.61 12.72 -21.46
CA ASN A 254 -26.13 11.39 -21.35
C ASN A 254 -25.20 10.58 -20.45
N ASP A 255 -25.37 10.68 -19.13
CA ASP A 255 -24.67 9.92 -18.08
C ASP A 255 -24.95 8.39 -18.21
N ALA A 256 -24.92 7.89 -19.45
CA ALA A 256 -25.18 6.50 -19.78
C ALA A 256 -24.05 5.62 -19.24
N PRO A 257 -24.39 4.55 -18.50
CA PRO A 257 -23.39 3.65 -17.94
C PRO A 257 -22.49 3.05 -19.03
N VAL A 258 -21.19 3.02 -18.78
CA VAL A 258 -20.17 2.51 -19.72
C VAL A 258 -19.86 1.06 -19.41
N LEU A 259 -19.77 0.22 -20.44
CA LEU A 259 -19.38 -1.19 -20.30
C LEU A 259 -17.88 -1.26 -19.96
N VAL A 260 -17.54 -1.87 -18.82
CA VAL A 260 -16.17 -1.92 -18.30
C VAL A 260 -15.75 -3.32 -17.92
N ARG A 261 -14.55 -3.72 -18.31
CA ARG A 261 -13.86 -4.88 -17.76
C ARG A 261 -12.61 -4.46 -17.00
N MET A 262 -12.48 -4.90 -15.77
CA MET A 262 -11.21 -4.90 -15.03
C MET A 262 -10.58 -6.29 -15.15
N HIS A 263 -9.45 -6.40 -15.82
CA HIS A 263 -8.75 -7.67 -16.08
C HIS A 263 -7.35 -7.63 -15.46
N ALA A 264 -7.12 -8.55 -14.57
CA ALA A 264 -5.80 -8.70 -13.99
C ALA A 264 -4.97 -9.68 -14.81
N HIS A 265 -3.74 -9.28 -15.14
CA HIS A 265 -2.77 -10.07 -15.92
C HIS A 265 -2.67 -11.52 -15.46
N CYS A 266 -2.73 -12.44 -16.40
CA CYS A 266 -2.48 -13.85 -16.18
C CYS A 266 -1.52 -14.36 -17.28
N LEU A 267 -0.22 -14.44 -16.96
CA LEU A 267 0.81 -14.83 -17.94
C LEU A 267 0.45 -16.12 -18.70
N MET A 268 0.04 -17.17 -17.97
CA MET A 268 -0.26 -18.45 -18.59
C MET A 268 -1.55 -18.42 -19.41
N GLY A 269 -2.59 -17.77 -18.92
CA GLY A 269 -3.86 -17.65 -19.66
C GLY A 269 -3.75 -16.66 -20.79
N ASP A 270 -3.38 -15.41 -20.52
CA ASP A 270 -3.47 -14.32 -21.49
C ASP A 270 -2.41 -14.44 -22.61
N VAL A 271 -1.18 -14.86 -22.27
CA VAL A 271 -0.06 -14.93 -23.24
C VAL A 271 0.07 -16.31 -23.85
N PHE A 272 0.05 -17.37 -23.04
CA PHE A 272 0.28 -18.74 -23.52
C PHE A 272 -1.01 -19.53 -23.80
N GLY A 273 -2.19 -18.96 -23.56
CA GLY A 273 -3.48 -19.60 -23.83
C GLY A 273 -3.70 -20.90 -23.04
N ALA A 274 -3.14 -20.99 -21.82
CA ALA A 274 -3.29 -22.18 -20.99
C ALA A 274 -4.75 -22.47 -20.68
N THR A 275 -5.18 -23.73 -20.86
CA THR A 275 -6.57 -24.17 -20.70
C THR A 275 -6.96 -24.41 -19.23
N GLY A 276 -6.00 -24.32 -18.31
CA GLY A 276 -6.23 -24.47 -16.87
C GLY A 276 -6.93 -23.29 -16.19
N CYS A 277 -7.21 -22.20 -16.93
CA CYS A 277 -7.96 -21.03 -16.47
C CYS A 277 -8.77 -20.40 -17.61
N GLU A 278 -9.76 -19.59 -17.24
CA GLU A 278 -10.65 -18.88 -18.18
C GLU A 278 -10.14 -17.47 -18.53
N CYS A 279 -8.91 -17.10 -18.15
CA CYS A 279 -8.41 -15.72 -18.28
C CYS A 279 -8.38 -15.26 -19.74
N HIS A 280 -7.82 -16.06 -20.64
CA HIS A 280 -7.78 -15.77 -22.07
C HIS A 280 -9.18 -15.61 -22.68
N ALA A 281 -10.06 -16.59 -22.45
CA ALA A 281 -11.43 -16.55 -22.97
C ALA A 281 -12.22 -15.33 -22.41
N THR A 282 -12.01 -15.00 -21.14
CA THR A 282 -12.61 -13.82 -20.49
C THR A 282 -12.09 -12.51 -21.09
N LEU A 283 -10.77 -12.42 -21.34
CA LEU A 283 -10.17 -11.25 -21.99
C LEU A 283 -10.75 -11.04 -23.39
N GLU A 284 -10.77 -12.09 -24.21
CA GLU A 284 -11.32 -12.03 -25.57
C GLU A 284 -12.82 -11.74 -25.59
N GLY A 285 -13.59 -12.43 -24.76
CA GLY A 285 -15.04 -12.21 -24.65
C GLY A 285 -15.34 -10.77 -24.23
N SER A 286 -14.56 -10.20 -23.34
CA SER A 286 -14.71 -8.80 -22.91
C SER A 286 -14.39 -7.80 -24.02
N LEU A 287 -13.28 -7.99 -24.76
CA LEU A 287 -12.94 -7.14 -25.91
C LEU A 287 -14.00 -7.20 -27.00
N ARG A 288 -14.52 -8.42 -27.28
CA ARG A 288 -15.61 -8.62 -28.25
C ARG A 288 -16.88 -7.90 -27.83
N ALA A 289 -17.29 -8.04 -26.58
CA ALA A 289 -18.49 -7.39 -26.05
C ALA A 289 -18.38 -5.85 -26.14
N ILE A 290 -17.23 -5.29 -25.76
CA ILE A 290 -16.94 -3.85 -25.87
C ILE A 290 -16.95 -3.38 -27.33
N ALA A 291 -16.35 -4.17 -28.24
CA ALA A 291 -16.34 -3.83 -29.67
C ALA A 291 -17.74 -3.88 -30.29
N GLN A 292 -18.57 -4.85 -29.92
CA GLN A 292 -19.95 -4.98 -30.40
C GLN A 292 -20.83 -3.85 -29.87
N GLU A 293 -20.68 -3.46 -28.61
CA GLU A 293 -21.39 -2.30 -28.04
C GLU A 293 -20.93 -0.96 -28.66
N GLY A 294 -19.70 -0.93 -29.19
CA GLY A 294 -19.10 0.28 -29.78
C GLY A 294 -18.65 1.32 -28.76
N ARG A 295 -18.91 1.11 -27.47
CA ARG A 295 -18.58 2.03 -26.36
C ARG A 295 -18.22 1.24 -25.11
N GLY A 296 -16.99 1.40 -24.61
CA GLY A 296 -16.54 0.70 -23.40
C GLY A 296 -15.05 0.81 -23.14
N ALA A 297 -14.62 0.23 -22.01
CA ALA A 297 -13.22 0.19 -21.60
C ALA A 297 -12.82 -1.16 -21.02
N LEU A 298 -11.67 -1.67 -21.40
CA LEU A 298 -11.00 -2.78 -20.74
C LEU A 298 -9.77 -2.23 -20.02
N ILE A 299 -9.77 -2.34 -18.69
CA ILE A 299 -8.63 -1.96 -17.84
C ILE A 299 -7.79 -3.22 -17.60
N TYR A 300 -6.61 -3.26 -18.19
CA TYR A 300 -5.67 -4.38 -18.03
C TYR A 300 -4.63 -4.01 -16.96
N LEU A 301 -4.73 -4.69 -15.81
CA LEU A 301 -3.85 -4.47 -14.66
C LEU A 301 -2.67 -5.44 -14.78
N HIS A 302 -1.51 -4.90 -15.16
CA HIS A 302 -0.27 -5.65 -15.16
C HIS A 302 0.19 -5.91 -13.72
N GLN A 303 0.83 -7.04 -13.49
CA GLN A 303 1.33 -7.43 -12.17
C GLN A 303 2.76 -7.88 -12.25
N THR A 304 3.58 -7.41 -11.30
CA THR A 304 4.96 -7.87 -11.09
C THR A 304 5.06 -9.23 -10.42
N SER A 305 3.94 -9.83 -10.00
CA SER A 305 4.01 -11.18 -9.45
C SER A 305 4.59 -12.12 -10.52
N LYS A 306 5.42 -13.06 -10.08
CA LYS A 306 6.09 -14.05 -10.97
C LYS A 306 5.10 -14.83 -11.86
N GLY A 307 3.80 -14.65 -11.69
CA GLY A 307 2.75 -15.37 -12.41
C GLY A 307 2.66 -16.85 -12.08
N PHE A 308 3.47 -17.33 -11.14
CA PHE A 308 3.48 -18.71 -10.68
C PHE A 308 3.93 -18.80 -9.22
N VAL A 309 3.50 -19.88 -8.54
CA VAL A 309 3.93 -20.25 -7.20
C VAL A 309 4.65 -21.59 -7.29
N VAL A 310 5.80 -21.68 -6.63
CA VAL A 310 6.52 -22.96 -6.48
C VAL A 310 6.03 -23.63 -5.21
N GLU A 311 5.26 -24.70 -5.35
CA GLU A 311 4.89 -25.54 -4.22
C GLU A 311 6.00 -26.59 -4.00
N LYS A 312 6.49 -26.71 -2.78
CA LYS A 312 7.44 -27.76 -2.41
C LYS A 312 6.72 -29.12 -2.38
N ALA A 313 6.84 -29.88 -3.45
CA ALA A 313 6.34 -31.25 -3.56
C ALA A 313 7.51 -32.19 -3.83
N GLY A 314 8.09 -32.79 -2.78
CA GLY A 314 9.25 -33.68 -2.89
C GLY A 314 10.54 -32.93 -3.31
N GLU A 315 11.47 -33.64 -3.99
CA GLU A 315 12.74 -33.08 -4.49
C GLU A 315 12.56 -32.13 -5.70
N ARG A 316 11.42 -32.18 -6.37
CA ARG A 316 11.08 -31.30 -7.49
C ARG A 316 9.86 -30.46 -7.10
N GLY A 317 10.03 -29.14 -7.05
CA GLY A 317 8.91 -28.21 -6.80
C GLY A 317 7.82 -28.34 -7.87
N ALA A 318 6.56 -28.44 -7.45
CA ALA A 318 5.42 -28.30 -8.37
C ALA A 318 5.16 -26.82 -8.62
N LEU A 319 4.86 -26.46 -9.87
CA LEU A 319 4.51 -25.10 -10.25
C LEU A 319 2.98 -24.97 -10.32
N SER A 320 2.43 -23.99 -9.62
CA SER A 320 1.04 -23.56 -9.74
C SER A 320 1.00 -22.20 -10.45
N PHE A 321 0.25 -22.10 -11.56
CA PHE A 321 0.29 -20.97 -12.49
C PHE A 321 -0.91 -20.04 -12.40
N HIS A 322 -1.93 -20.36 -11.61
CA HIS A 322 -3.14 -19.57 -11.61
C HIS A 322 -3.41 -18.93 -10.25
N ARG A 323 -3.88 -17.70 -10.29
CA ARG A 323 -4.31 -16.85 -9.17
C ARG A 323 -5.38 -17.44 -8.24
N GLY A 324 -5.95 -18.56 -8.53
CA GLY A 324 -7.06 -19.13 -7.78
C GLY A 324 -6.70 -20.15 -6.70
N ARG A 325 -5.45 -20.54 -6.59
CA ARG A 325 -5.04 -21.57 -5.61
C ARG A 325 -3.90 -21.08 -4.73
N LYS A 326 -4.29 -20.58 -3.53
CA LYS A 326 -3.46 -20.37 -2.35
C LYS A 326 -2.11 -19.69 -2.59
N LEU A 327 -2.10 -18.37 -2.57
CA LEU A 327 -1.00 -17.61 -1.96
C LEU A 327 -0.87 -18.04 -0.48
N PRO A 328 0.31 -17.87 0.15
CA PRO A 328 0.58 -18.40 1.48
C PRO A 328 -0.39 -17.99 2.57
N THR A 329 -1.11 -16.87 2.37
CA THR A 329 -2.15 -16.43 3.30
C THR A 329 -3.38 -15.88 2.57
N LEU A 330 -4.59 -16.02 3.17
CA LEU A 330 -5.84 -15.43 2.68
C LEU A 330 -5.75 -13.90 2.58
N LEU A 331 -4.95 -13.27 3.44
CA LEU A 331 -4.78 -11.82 3.54
C LEU A 331 -3.90 -11.23 2.44
N ASP A 332 -2.87 -11.94 1.98
CA ASP A 332 -2.09 -11.49 0.81
C ASP A 332 -2.99 -11.39 -0.43
N ASN A 333 -3.96 -12.32 -0.56
CA ASN A 333 -4.96 -12.28 -1.62
C ASN A 333 -5.92 -11.09 -1.49
N GLU A 334 -6.36 -10.77 -0.27
CA GLU A 334 -7.26 -9.64 -0.02
C GLU A 334 -6.57 -8.31 -0.24
N ARG A 335 -5.35 -8.13 0.28
CA ARG A 335 -4.54 -6.93 0.07
C ARG A 335 -4.21 -6.70 -1.39
N GLN A 336 -3.82 -7.75 -2.11
CA GLN A 336 -3.55 -7.66 -3.54
C GLN A 336 -4.82 -7.30 -4.32
N THR A 337 -5.96 -7.92 -3.98
CA THR A 337 -7.26 -7.60 -4.58
C THR A 337 -7.67 -6.15 -4.30
N GLN A 338 -7.48 -5.67 -3.06
CA GLN A 338 -7.77 -4.28 -2.71
C GLN A 338 -6.89 -3.29 -3.48
N ARG A 339 -5.59 -3.59 -3.63
CA ARG A 339 -4.65 -2.76 -4.42
C ARG A 339 -5.06 -2.70 -5.88
N GLU A 340 -5.39 -3.84 -6.51
CA GLU A 340 -5.85 -3.90 -7.90
C GLU A 340 -7.14 -3.12 -8.12
N ILE A 341 -8.08 -3.24 -7.19
CA ILE A 341 -9.32 -2.47 -7.22
C ILE A 341 -9.01 -0.97 -7.11
N GLY A 342 -8.09 -0.57 -6.22
CA GLY A 342 -7.69 0.81 -6.06
C GLY A 342 -7.03 1.41 -7.32
N ILE A 343 -6.10 0.68 -7.95
CA ILE A 343 -5.47 1.08 -9.21
C ILE A 343 -6.52 1.19 -10.31
N GLY A 344 -7.35 0.16 -10.46
CA GLY A 344 -8.42 0.16 -11.45
C GLY A 344 -9.42 1.29 -11.23
N ALA A 345 -9.78 1.60 -9.99
CA ALA A 345 -10.66 2.72 -9.65
C ALA A 345 -10.04 4.07 -10.01
N GLN A 346 -8.75 4.26 -9.78
CA GLN A 346 -8.07 5.50 -10.18
C GLN A 346 -7.98 5.65 -11.70
N ILE A 347 -7.76 4.55 -12.44
CA ILE A 347 -7.82 4.58 -13.91
C ILE A 347 -9.24 4.94 -14.37
N LEU A 348 -10.28 4.33 -13.81
CA LEU A 348 -11.67 4.65 -14.14
C LEU A 348 -12.02 6.11 -13.82
N SER A 349 -11.53 6.62 -12.69
CA SER A 349 -11.70 8.03 -12.30
C SER A 349 -10.97 8.98 -13.26
N ASP A 350 -9.74 8.63 -13.71
CA ASP A 350 -9.00 9.40 -14.71
C ASP A 350 -9.71 9.42 -16.08
N LEU A 351 -10.37 8.33 -16.43
CA LEU A 351 -11.23 8.19 -17.59
C LEU A 351 -12.58 8.89 -17.40
N ASN A 352 -12.84 9.52 -16.26
CA ASN A 352 -14.09 10.19 -15.88
C ASN A 352 -15.33 9.25 -15.95
N LEU A 353 -15.14 7.95 -15.63
CA LEU A 353 -16.22 6.96 -15.63
C LEU A 353 -16.80 6.82 -14.23
N ARG A 354 -17.97 7.44 -14.02
CA ARG A 354 -18.67 7.43 -12.72
C ARG A 354 -19.74 6.33 -12.60
N ARG A 355 -20.37 5.95 -13.72
CA ARG A 355 -21.40 4.94 -13.80
C ARG A 355 -20.99 3.85 -14.79
N ILE A 356 -20.86 2.62 -14.32
CA ILE A 356 -20.36 1.52 -15.13
C ILE A 356 -21.26 0.29 -15.10
N ARG A 357 -21.24 -0.46 -16.19
CA ARG A 357 -21.74 -1.84 -16.29
C ARG A 357 -20.51 -2.75 -16.27
N LEU A 358 -20.34 -3.53 -15.22
CA LEU A 358 -19.13 -4.32 -15.01
C LEU A 358 -19.24 -5.70 -15.66
N LEU A 359 -18.36 -5.98 -16.64
CA LEU A 359 -18.21 -7.31 -17.24
C LEU A 359 -17.57 -8.27 -16.24
N THR A 360 -18.32 -9.27 -15.75
CA THR A 360 -17.82 -10.25 -14.77
C THR A 360 -18.63 -11.53 -14.76
N ASN A 361 -17.96 -12.70 -14.65
CA ASN A 361 -18.59 -14.00 -14.43
C ASN A 361 -18.58 -14.39 -12.95
N ARG A 362 -18.05 -13.51 -12.09
CA ARG A 362 -18.00 -13.69 -10.62
C ARG A 362 -18.57 -12.43 -9.95
N PRO A 363 -19.92 -12.31 -9.91
CA PRO A 363 -20.53 -11.15 -9.29
C PRO A 363 -20.13 -11.09 -7.82
N LYS A 364 -19.53 -9.99 -7.41
CA LYS A 364 -19.19 -9.66 -6.03
C LYS A 364 -19.62 -8.23 -5.75
N ARG A 365 -19.98 -7.96 -4.50
CA ARG A 365 -20.13 -6.58 -4.05
C ARG A 365 -18.74 -5.93 -4.03
N VAL A 366 -18.50 -4.96 -4.90
CA VAL A 366 -17.21 -4.24 -4.99
C VAL A 366 -17.39 -2.90 -4.29
N ALA A 367 -17.64 -2.96 -2.98
CA ALA A 367 -17.80 -1.76 -2.14
C ALA A 367 -16.59 -0.78 -2.22
N ALA A 368 -15.43 -1.29 -2.62
CA ALA A 368 -14.24 -0.45 -2.76
C ALA A 368 -14.34 0.56 -3.92
N LEU A 369 -15.09 0.30 -5.00
CA LEU A 369 -15.29 1.26 -6.10
C LEU A 369 -16.22 2.41 -5.69
N GLU A 370 -17.19 2.16 -4.82
CA GLU A 370 -18.09 3.18 -4.28
C GLU A 370 -17.30 4.27 -3.53
N GLY A 371 -16.22 3.89 -2.82
CA GLY A 371 -15.32 4.81 -2.14
C GLY A 371 -14.60 5.80 -3.08
N PHE A 372 -14.50 5.47 -4.38
CA PHE A 372 -13.96 6.35 -5.42
C PHE A 372 -15.05 7.09 -6.21
N GLY A 373 -16.31 7.04 -5.77
CA GLY A 373 -17.44 7.67 -6.44
C GLY A 373 -17.84 6.98 -7.75
N ILE A 374 -17.54 5.69 -7.90
CA ILE A 374 -17.90 4.87 -9.07
C ILE A 374 -19.07 3.97 -8.71
N GLU A 375 -20.19 4.16 -9.39
CA GLU A 375 -21.41 3.37 -9.26
C GLU A 375 -21.39 2.19 -10.25
N ILE A 376 -21.53 0.96 -9.75
CA ILE A 376 -21.78 -0.21 -10.59
C ILE A 376 -23.29 -0.37 -10.74
N VAL A 377 -23.83 0.06 -11.88
CA VAL A 377 -25.27 0.02 -12.13
C VAL A 377 -25.74 -1.37 -12.56
N ASP A 378 -24.85 -2.19 -13.12
CA ASP A 378 -25.15 -3.54 -13.56
C ASP A 378 -23.89 -4.41 -13.62
N GLN A 379 -24.06 -5.74 -13.50
CA GLN A 379 -22.99 -6.73 -13.67
C GLN A 379 -23.36 -7.67 -14.83
N VAL A 380 -22.63 -7.53 -15.92
CA VAL A 380 -22.88 -8.22 -17.19
C VAL A 380 -21.99 -9.45 -17.31
N PRO A 381 -22.52 -10.64 -17.59
CA PRO A 381 -21.70 -11.84 -17.80
C PRO A 381 -20.88 -11.72 -19.09
N VAL A 382 -19.65 -12.26 -19.05
CA VAL A 382 -18.78 -12.39 -20.23
C VAL A 382 -19.07 -13.71 -20.94
N GLU A 383 -19.42 -13.65 -22.21
CA GLU A 383 -19.59 -14.85 -23.03
C GLU A 383 -18.22 -15.49 -23.35
N LEU A 384 -18.05 -16.72 -22.91
CA LEU A 384 -16.85 -17.53 -23.14
C LEU A 384 -17.02 -18.41 -24.37
N ASN A 385 -16.72 -17.92 -25.56
CA ASN A 385 -16.80 -18.75 -26.76
C ASN A 385 -15.68 -19.80 -26.78
N GLY A 386 -16.02 -21.09 -26.75
CA GLY A 386 -15.11 -22.21 -27.03
C GLY A 386 -14.52 -22.95 -25.84
N VAL A 387 -14.87 -22.61 -24.61
CA VAL A 387 -14.50 -23.41 -23.43
C VAL A 387 -15.71 -24.19 -22.97
N GLN A 388 -15.77 -25.49 -23.25
CA GLN A 388 -16.68 -26.39 -22.53
C GLN A 388 -16.34 -26.28 -21.05
N ALA A 389 -17.31 -25.88 -20.23
CA ALA A 389 -17.18 -25.86 -18.78
C ALA A 389 -16.75 -27.26 -18.30
N GLY A 390 -15.48 -27.40 -17.96
CA GLY A 390 -14.98 -28.59 -17.29
C GLY A 390 -15.71 -28.67 -15.94
N LYS A 391 -16.67 -29.57 -15.85
CA LYS A 391 -17.22 -30.02 -14.59
C LYS A 391 -16.10 -30.67 -13.79
N ASN A 392 -15.67 -30.03 -12.70
CA ASN A 392 -15.21 -30.70 -11.48
C ASN A 392 -15.41 -29.79 -10.27
#